data_7a9a527f0ba64fd9c88fa648af0a1b06
#
_entry.id   7a9a527f0ba64fd9c88fa648af0a1b06
#
_cell.length_a   1.000
_cell.length_b   1.000
_cell.length_c   1.000
_cell.angle_alpha   90.00
_cell.angle_beta   90.00
_cell.angle_gamma   90.00
#
_symmetry.space_group_name_H-M   'P 1'
#
loop_
_entity.id
_entity.type
_entity.pdbx_description
1 polymer ?
#
loop_
_entity_poly.entity_id
_entity_poly.type
_entity_poly.pdbx_seq_one_letter_code
_entity_poly.pdbx_strand_id
1 'polypeptide(L)'
;WTMDFKGHFRTLDGRECHPLTIADAFSRRLIDVRGMFRPRGDLTRKACERAFRAHGMPGALRTDNGEPFAGSGIGRLSVLSVWWMKQGVRVERIAPGKPQQNGRHERMHGVLKQERALPPAMSLSSQQRRFDRFVAEYNDERPHEALAGRVPSELWRPSPRAYVEKPAGPEYPAHWEKRVVKRTGLMKWRGGEVYVSEPLAQETVGLEEID
;
A
#
# COMPACT_ATOMS: atom_id res chain seq x y z
N TRP A 1 -7.61 3.10 -3.17
CA TRP A 1 -7.29 3.09 -1.75
C TRP A 1 -6.09 3.97 -1.45
N THR A 2 -5.87 4.24 -0.17
CA THR A 2 -4.69 4.94 0.33
C THR A 2 -4.02 4.07 1.39
N MET A 3 -2.69 4.14 1.49
CA MET A 3 -1.93 3.37 2.45
C MET A 3 -0.78 4.20 3.02
N ASP A 4 -0.58 4.09 4.34
CA ASP A 4 0.46 4.85 5.02
C ASP A 4 0.88 4.20 6.35
N PHE A 5 2.11 4.45 6.80
CA PHE A 5 2.58 4.09 8.13
C PHE A 5 2.41 5.26 9.10
N LYS A 6 1.73 5.00 10.22
CA LYS A 6 1.53 6.00 11.29
C LYS A 6 2.74 6.09 12.21
N GLY A 7 3.90 6.49 11.73
CA GLY A 7 5.08 6.57 12.61
C GLY A 7 5.26 5.29 13.44
N HIS A 8 5.76 5.42 14.66
CA HIS A 8 5.88 4.28 15.57
C HIS A 8 5.69 4.68 17.03
N PHE A 9 5.45 3.69 17.89
CA PHE A 9 5.47 3.78 19.35
C PHE A 9 5.91 2.42 19.92
N ARG A 10 6.16 2.34 21.22
CA ARG A 10 6.54 1.09 21.88
C ARG A 10 5.36 0.52 22.67
N THR A 11 5.15 -0.77 22.55
CA THR A 11 4.28 -1.56 23.43
C THR A 11 4.94 -1.72 24.80
N LEU A 12 4.17 -2.08 25.83
CA LEU A 12 4.71 -2.16 27.21
C LEU A 12 5.79 -3.25 27.36
N ASP A 13 5.82 -4.26 26.48
CA ASP A 13 6.91 -5.23 26.40
C ASP A 13 8.19 -4.67 25.72
N GLY A 14 8.23 -3.36 25.45
CA GLY A 14 9.39 -2.65 24.90
C GLY A 14 9.56 -2.75 23.39
N ARG A 15 8.71 -3.50 22.69
CA ARG A 15 8.81 -3.69 21.24
C ARG A 15 8.19 -2.53 20.46
N GLU A 16 8.80 -2.21 19.34
CA GLU A 16 8.24 -1.20 18.43
C GLU A 16 6.96 -1.69 17.74
N CYS A 17 6.03 -0.76 17.55
CA CYS A 17 4.83 -0.95 16.77
C CYS A 17 4.73 0.15 15.73
N HIS A 18 4.77 -0.23 14.47
CA HIS A 18 4.57 0.63 13.31
C HIS A 18 3.20 0.29 12.70
N PRO A 19 2.15 1.09 12.97
CA PRO A 19 0.83 0.83 12.40
C PRO A 19 0.81 1.14 10.90
N LEU A 20 0.55 0.13 10.08
CA LEU A 20 0.17 0.30 8.69
C LEU A 20 -1.34 0.51 8.63
N THR A 21 -1.78 1.53 7.94
CA THR A 21 -3.20 1.81 7.70
C THR A 21 -3.53 1.71 6.22
N ILE A 22 -4.63 1.05 5.90
CA ILE A 22 -5.19 0.95 4.55
C ILE A 22 -6.61 1.50 4.62
N ALA A 23 -6.95 2.46 3.77
CA ALA A 23 -8.27 3.09 3.77
C ALA A 23 -8.81 3.30 2.35
N ASP A 24 -10.12 3.26 2.22
CA ASP A 24 -10.80 3.69 1.00
C ASP A 24 -10.93 5.22 0.97
N ALA A 25 -10.42 5.82 -0.10
CA ALA A 25 -10.39 7.28 -0.22
C ALA A 25 -11.78 7.91 -0.40
N PHE A 26 -12.74 7.18 -0.95
CA PHE A 26 -14.11 7.67 -1.18
C PHE A 26 -14.96 7.58 0.09
N SER A 27 -15.17 6.38 0.59
CA SER A 27 -16.04 6.12 1.74
C SER A 27 -15.39 6.43 3.09
N ARG A 28 -14.10 6.71 3.15
CA ARG A 28 -13.30 6.85 4.38
C ARG A 28 -13.15 5.56 5.19
N ARG A 29 -13.68 4.45 4.70
CA ARG A 29 -13.59 3.17 5.40
C ARG A 29 -12.14 2.78 5.64
N LEU A 30 -11.82 2.42 6.86
CA LEU A 30 -10.59 1.72 7.20
C LEU A 30 -10.71 0.26 6.76
N ILE A 31 -9.88 -0.14 5.81
CA ILE A 31 -9.80 -1.51 5.30
C ILE A 31 -9.02 -2.38 6.27
N ASP A 32 -7.89 -1.88 6.77
CA ASP A 32 -7.06 -2.56 7.78
C ASP A 32 -6.23 -1.54 8.56
N VAL A 33 -5.97 -1.85 9.82
CA VAL A 33 -4.92 -1.22 10.64
C VAL A 33 -4.06 -2.33 11.20
N ARG A 34 -2.82 -2.44 10.73
CA ARG A 34 -1.92 -3.55 11.06
C ARG A 34 -0.67 -3.08 11.80
N GLY A 35 -0.53 -3.51 13.06
CA GLY A 35 0.70 -3.31 13.82
C GLY A 35 1.83 -4.19 13.29
N MET A 36 2.99 -3.59 13.03
CA MET A 36 4.19 -4.29 12.58
C MET A 36 5.38 -3.88 13.45
N PHE A 37 6.34 -4.78 13.67
CA PHE A 37 7.57 -4.44 14.41
C PHE A 37 8.47 -3.46 13.64
N ARG A 38 8.35 -3.42 12.32
CA ARG A 38 9.04 -2.48 11.43
C ARG A 38 8.34 -2.42 10.07
N PRO A 39 8.44 -1.30 9.34
CA PRO A 39 7.99 -1.21 7.96
C PRO A 39 8.83 -2.16 7.07
N ARG A 40 8.19 -3.19 6.52
CA ARG A 40 8.83 -4.16 5.61
C ARG A 40 7.91 -4.49 4.45
N GLY A 41 8.49 -4.59 3.26
CA GLY A 41 7.74 -4.89 2.03
C GLY A 41 7.00 -6.23 2.07
N ASP A 42 7.61 -7.28 2.62
CA ASP A 42 6.99 -8.61 2.75
C ASP A 42 5.80 -8.62 3.73
N LEU A 43 5.90 -7.91 4.85
CA LEU A 43 4.81 -7.78 5.82
C LEU A 43 3.67 -6.91 5.26
N THR A 44 4.03 -5.82 4.58
CA THR A 44 3.08 -4.95 3.89
C THR A 44 2.33 -5.71 2.79
N ARG A 45 3.04 -6.52 2.00
CA ARG A 45 2.43 -7.39 1.00
C ARG A 45 1.42 -8.35 1.62
N LYS A 46 1.75 -9.03 2.71
CA LYS A 46 0.82 -9.92 3.44
C LYS A 46 -0.42 -9.17 3.95
N ALA A 47 -0.28 -7.92 4.38
CA ALA A 47 -1.42 -7.08 4.76
C ALA A 47 -2.31 -6.77 3.55
N CYS A 48 -1.71 -6.40 2.41
CA CYS A 48 -2.43 -6.19 1.15
C CYS A 48 -3.15 -7.45 0.67
N GLU A 49 -2.48 -8.60 0.64
CA GLU A 49 -3.07 -9.88 0.21
C GLU A 49 -4.31 -10.21 1.04
N ARG A 50 -4.24 -10.01 2.35
CA ARG A 50 -5.37 -10.21 3.25
C ARG A 50 -6.52 -9.24 2.95
N ALA A 51 -6.20 -7.96 2.78
CA ALA A 51 -7.17 -6.93 2.43
C ALA A 51 -7.83 -7.21 1.07
N PHE A 52 -7.03 -7.60 0.06
CA PHE A 52 -7.53 -7.92 -1.28
C PHE A 52 -8.44 -9.15 -1.30
N ARG A 53 -8.11 -10.19 -0.52
CA ARG A 53 -8.97 -11.38 -0.39
C ARG A 53 -10.32 -11.05 0.29
N ALA A 54 -10.30 -10.18 1.30
CA ALA A 54 -11.49 -9.83 2.06
C ALA A 54 -12.40 -8.82 1.35
N HIS A 55 -11.82 -7.89 0.58
CA HIS A 55 -12.53 -6.71 0.08
C HIS A 55 -12.45 -6.51 -1.44
N GLY A 56 -11.78 -7.42 -2.16
CA GLY A 56 -11.44 -7.25 -3.56
C GLY A 56 -10.30 -6.25 -3.77
N MET A 57 -9.75 -6.23 -4.99
CA MET A 57 -8.60 -5.40 -5.32
C MET A 57 -8.99 -3.98 -5.71
N PRO A 58 -8.31 -2.94 -5.21
CA PRO A 58 -8.56 -1.56 -5.64
C PRO A 58 -8.11 -1.33 -7.09
N GLY A 59 -8.71 -0.36 -7.76
CA GLY A 59 -8.23 0.12 -9.07
C GLY A 59 -6.91 0.88 -8.96
N ALA A 60 -6.70 1.57 -7.85
CA ALA A 60 -5.49 2.33 -7.55
C ALA A 60 -5.14 2.29 -6.06
N LEU A 61 -3.85 2.39 -5.77
CA LEU A 61 -3.32 2.49 -4.42
C LEU A 61 -2.39 3.70 -4.34
N ARG A 62 -2.74 4.65 -3.47
CA ARG A 62 -1.92 5.84 -3.21
C ARG A 62 -1.11 5.66 -1.94
N THR A 63 0.20 5.94 -2.04
CA THR A 63 1.14 5.87 -0.93
C THR A 63 2.01 7.13 -0.88
N ASP A 64 2.75 7.30 0.20
CA ASP A 64 3.87 8.23 0.24
C ASP A 64 5.05 7.72 -0.63
N ASN A 65 6.15 8.47 -0.61
CA ASN A 65 7.36 8.15 -1.36
C ASN A 65 8.43 7.44 -0.50
N GLY A 66 8.09 7.00 0.70
CA GLY A 66 8.99 6.30 1.61
C GLY A 66 9.04 4.79 1.39
N GLU A 67 10.04 4.15 1.97
CA GLU A 67 10.07 2.68 2.07
C GLU A 67 8.93 2.17 2.97
N PRO A 68 8.35 1.01 2.63
CA PRO A 68 8.68 0.09 1.54
C PRO A 68 7.91 0.36 0.23
N PHE A 69 7.20 1.48 0.10
CA PHE A 69 6.32 1.77 -1.01
C PHE A 69 7.07 2.21 -2.26
N ALA A 70 8.16 2.94 -2.09
CA ALA A 70 9.00 3.43 -3.17
C ALA A 70 10.46 3.08 -2.93
N GLY A 71 11.20 2.87 -4.01
CA GLY A 71 12.65 2.72 -4.02
C GLY A 71 13.36 4.03 -4.38
N SER A 72 14.69 4.00 -4.38
CA SER A 72 15.55 5.13 -4.75
C SER A 72 15.94 5.13 -6.24
N GLY A 73 15.73 4.01 -6.96
CA GLY A 73 16.12 3.86 -8.37
C GLY A 73 15.19 4.55 -9.37
N ILE A 74 15.48 4.35 -10.66
CA ILE A 74 14.68 4.88 -11.78
C ILE A 74 13.21 4.47 -11.62
N GLY A 75 12.30 5.42 -11.85
CA GLY A 75 10.86 5.22 -11.66
C GLY A 75 10.45 5.02 -10.21
N ARG A 76 11.39 5.09 -9.25
CA ARG A 76 11.14 4.87 -7.80
C ARG A 76 10.40 3.57 -7.51
N LEU A 77 10.64 2.54 -8.31
CA LEU A 77 10.02 1.24 -8.13
C LEU A 77 10.53 0.55 -6.86
N SER A 78 9.63 -0.13 -6.17
CA SER A 78 9.94 -1.09 -5.11
C SER A 78 9.39 -2.46 -5.52
N VAL A 79 9.89 -3.53 -4.93
CA VAL A 79 9.34 -4.89 -5.15
C VAL A 79 7.83 -4.92 -4.87
N LEU A 80 7.40 -4.16 -3.88
CA LEU A 80 5.99 -4.04 -3.51
C LEU A 80 5.18 -3.33 -4.60
N SER A 81 5.67 -2.20 -5.14
CA SER A 81 4.98 -1.47 -6.20
C SER A 81 4.93 -2.26 -7.50
N VAL A 82 5.99 -3.00 -7.86
CA VAL A 82 6.00 -3.91 -9.00
C VAL A 82 4.95 -5.01 -8.82
N TRP A 83 4.86 -5.59 -7.62
CA TRP A 83 3.83 -6.58 -7.34
C TRP A 83 2.41 -6.02 -7.49
N TRP A 84 2.13 -4.79 -7.01
CA TRP A 84 0.83 -4.15 -7.23
C TRP A 84 0.52 -3.95 -8.71
N MET A 85 1.49 -3.48 -9.50
CA MET A 85 1.32 -3.32 -10.95
C MET A 85 1.00 -4.64 -11.63
N LYS A 86 1.65 -5.74 -11.23
CA LYS A 86 1.34 -7.10 -11.74
C LYS A 86 -0.08 -7.54 -11.38
N GLN A 87 -0.62 -7.06 -10.27
CA GLN A 87 -2.02 -7.26 -9.88
C GLN A 87 -2.99 -6.34 -10.65
N GLY A 88 -2.50 -5.51 -11.56
CA GLY A 88 -3.29 -4.51 -12.27
C GLY A 88 -3.80 -3.39 -11.35
N VAL A 89 -3.10 -3.13 -10.25
CA VAL A 89 -3.36 -2.00 -9.36
C VAL A 89 -2.49 -0.83 -9.78
N ARG A 90 -3.11 0.30 -10.12
CA ARG A 90 -2.37 1.52 -10.46
C ARG A 90 -1.71 2.09 -9.20
N VAL A 91 -0.41 2.29 -9.27
CA VAL A 91 0.37 2.91 -8.17
C VAL A 91 0.32 4.42 -8.32
N GLU A 92 -0.29 5.08 -7.35
CA GLU A 92 -0.31 6.54 -7.24
C GLU A 92 0.63 6.97 -6.12
N ARG A 93 1.37 8.04 -6.34
CA ARG A 93 2.25 8.62 -5.34
C ARG A 93 1.87 10.05 -5.05
N ILE A 94 2.07 10.45 -3.79
CA ILE A 94 1.90 11.84 -3.39
C ILE A 94 2.95 12.67 -4.11
N ALA A 95 2.54 13.79 -4.70
CA ALA A 95 3.48 14.70 -5.33
C ALA A 95 4.48 15.25 -4.30
N PRO A 96 5.79 15.33 -4.63
CA PRO A 96 6.79 15.91 -3.75
C PRO A 96 6.36 17.30 -3.26
N GLY A 97 6.50 17.56 -1.97
CA GLY A 97 6.14 18.86 -1.37
C GLY A 97 4.63 19.12 -1.22
N LYS A 98 3.76 18.11 -1.45
CA LYS A 98 2.30 18.25 -1.28
C LYS A 98 1.74 17.32 -0.19
N PRO A 99 2.11 17.50 1.09
CA PRO A 99 1.61 16.67 2.19
C PRO A 99 0.08 16.75 2.33
N GLN A 100 -0.55 17.85 1.88
CA GLN A 100 -2.01 17.99 1.93
C GLN A 100 -2.76 16.88 1.19
N GLN A 101 -2.13 16.22 0.21
CA GLN A 101 -2.70 15.06 -0.47
C GLN A 101 -2.89 13.85 0.47
N ASN A 102 -2.21 13.84 1.63
CA ASN A 102 -2.35 12.83 2.68
C ASN A 102 -3.13 13.33 3.92
N GLY A 103 -3.60 14.57 3.93
CA GLY A 103 -4.26 15.19 5.10
C GLY A 103 -5.46 14.42 5.65
N ARG A 104 -6.07 13.55 4.83
CA ARG A 104 -7.13 12.63 5.27
C ARG A 104 -6.59 11.51 6.16
N HIS A 105 -5.45 10.94 5.78
CA HIS A 105 -4.71 9.95 6.56
C HIS A 105 -4.21 10.57 7.87
N GLU A 106 -3.66 11.77 7.81
CA GLU A 106 -3.14 12.48 8.99
C GLU A 106 -4.20 12.68 10.07
N ARG A 107 -5.41 13.10 9.69
CA ARG A 107 -6.53 13.24 10.63
C ARG A 107 -6.92 11.91 11.25
N MET A 108 -7.09 10.87 10.46
CA MET A 108 -7.39 9.53 10.94
C MET A 108 -6.27 9.00 11.86
N HIS A 109 -5.01 9.25 11.49
CA HIS A 109 -3.85 8.91 12.31
C HIS A 109 -3.84 9.65 13.65
N GLY A 110 -4.30 10.91 13.69
CA GLY A 110 -4.49 11.65 14.94
C GLY A 110 -5.44 10.92 15.88
N VAL A 111 -6.60 10.53 15.38
CA VAL A 111 -7.61 9.76 16.13
C VAL A 111 -7.06 8.41 16.58
N LEU A 112 -6.46 7.65 15.68
CA LEU A 112 -5.84 6.34 16.00
C LEU A 112 -4.81 6.45 17.13
N LYS A 113 -3.97 7.49 17.08
CA LYS A 113 -2.97 7.75 18.12
C LYS A 113 -3.62 8.00 19.48
N GLN A 114 -4.55 8.90 19.54
CA GLN A 114 -5.20 9.33 20.79
C GLN A 114 -6.01 8.20 21.41
N GLU A 115 -6.76 7.44 20.62
CA GLU A 115 -7.71 6.47 21.13
C GLU A 115 -7.11 5.08 21.34
N ARG A 116 -6.09 4.68 20.57
CA ARG A 116 -5.65 3.27 20.55
C ARG A 116 -4.14 3.06 20.69
N ALA A 117 -3.33 4.05 20.44
CA ALA A 117 -1.88 3.95 20.62
C ALA A 117 -1.43 4.41 22.00
N LEU A 118 -2.23 5.22 22.69
CA LEU A 118 -1.95 5.75 24.02
C LEU A 118 -3.13 5.49 24.98
N PRO A 119 -2.89 4.87 26.16
CA PRO A 119 -1.66 4.17 26.51
C PRO A 119 -1.45 2.92 25.64
N PRO A 120 -0.20 2.51 25.37
CA PRO A 120 0.08 1.34 24.56
C PRO A 120 -0.38 0.04 25.25
N ALA A 121 -0.63 -1.00 24.44
CA ALA A 121 -0.96 -2.33 24.96
C ALA A 121 0.30 -3.08 25.43
N MET A 122 0.11 -4.19 26.15
CA MET A 122 1.20 -5.01 26.68
C MET A 122 2.11 -5.59 25.59
N SER A 123 1.55 -5.94 24.43
CA SER A 123 2.26 -6.60 23.32
C SER A 123 1.67 -6.22 21.98
N LEU A 124 2.37 -6.52 20.89
CA LEU A 124 1.87 -6.29 19.54
C LEU A 124 0.54 -7.02 19.27
N SER A 125 0.37 -8.25 19.78
CA SER A 125 -0.88 -8.99 19.61
C SER A 125 -2.07 -8.36 20.35
N SER A 126 -1.86 -7.87 21.55
CA SER A 126 -2.89 -7.12 22.30
C SER A 126 -3.15 -5.74 21.69
N GLN A 127 -2.12 -5.11 21.12
CA GLN A 127 -2.26 -3.87 20.36
C GLN A 127 -3.07 -4.09 19.09
N GLN A 128 -2.85 -5.20 18.38
CA GLN A 128 -3.64 -5.53 17.20
C GLN A 128 -5.13 -5.68 17.52
N ARG A 129 -5.49 -6.33 18.63
CA ARG A 129 -6.91 -6.41 19.06
C ARG A 129 -7.54 -5.04 19.33
N ARG A 130 -6.74 -4.06 19.79
CA ARG A 130 -7.23 -2.67 19.92
C ARG A 130 -7.44 -2.01 18.56
N PHE A 131 -6.55 -2.26 17.59
CA PHE A 131 -6.71 -1.77 16.23
C PHE A 131 -7.91 -2.39 15.54
N ASP A 132 -8.13 -3.69 15.71
CA ASP A 132 -9.27 -4.38 15.10
C ASP A 132 -10.60 -3.80 15.63
N ARG A 133 -10.70 -3.53 16.94
CA ARG A 133 -11.86 -2.82 17.52
C ARG A 133 -12.01 -1.41 16.99
N PHE A 134 -10.91 -0.67 16.90
CA PHE A 134 -10.92 0.67 16.33
C PHE A 134 -11.44 0.69 14.89
N VAL A 135 -11.03 -0.27 14.06
CA VAL A 135 -11.52 -0.39 12.68
C VAL A 135 -13.04 -0.58 12.65
N ALA A 136 -13.58 -1.44 13.52
CA ALA A 136 -15.02 -1.66 13.61
C ALA A 136 -15.75 -0.38 14.04
N GLU A 137 -15.37 0.20 15.19
CA GLU A 137 -15.98 1.44 15.72
C GLU A 137 -15.88 2.61 14.72
N TYR A 138 -14.70 2.78 14.08
CA TYR A 138 -14.48 3.84 13.10
C TYR A 138 -15.39 3.71 11.88
N ASN A 139 -15.60 2.49 11.41
CA ASN A 139 -16.37 2.22 10.21
C ASN A 139 -17.88 2.21 10.43
N ASP A 140 -18.32 1.70 11.57
CA ASP A 140 -19.73 1.34 11.79
C ASP A 140 -20.45 2.30 12.75
N GLU A 141 -19.69 3.03 13.59
CA GLU A 141 -20.28 3.85 14.65
C GLU A 141 -19.90 5.33 14.59
N ARG A 142 -18.78 5.68 13.91
CA ARG A 142 -18.28 7.06 13.89
C ARG A 142 -18.85 7.85 12.71
N PRO A 143 -19.71 8.86 12.94
CA PRO A 143 -20.15 9.78 11.90
C PRO A 143 -18.97 10.64 11.39
N HIS A 144 -18.93 10.89 10.10
CA HIS A 144 -17.93 11.74 9.47
C HIS A 144 -18.55 12.97 8.84
N GLU A 145 -18.08 14.16 9.23
CA GLU A 145 -18.54 15.43 8.64
C GLU A 145 -18.39 15.41 7.11
N ALA A 146 -17.23 14.93 6.60
CA ALA A 146 -16.99 14.81 5.16
C ALA A 146 -17.93 13.82 4.43
N LEU A 147 -18.73 13.05 5.17
CA LEU A 147 -19.75 12.13 4.66
C LEU A 147 -21.15 12.59 5.01
N ALA A 148 -21.32 13.88 5.31
CA ALA A 148 -22.59 14.47 5.75
C ALA A 148 -23.18 13.75 6.99
N GLY A 149 -22.34 13.42 7.96
CA GLY A 149 -22.73 12.76 9.21
C GLY A 149 -22.95 11.25 9.11
N ARG A 150 -22.73 10.64 7.94
CA ARG A 150 -22.85 9.18 7.77
C ARG A 150 -21.60 8.45 8.23
N VAL A 151 -21.75 7.17 8.55
CA VAL A 151 -20.62 6.28 8.84
C VAL A 151 -20.03 5.69 7.56
N PRO A 152 -18.73 5.36 7.52
CA PRO A 152 -18.07 4.79 6.35
C PRO A 152 -18.75 3.55 5.76
N SER A 153 -19.28 2.66 6.59
CA SER A 153 -19.92 1.42 6.16
C SER A 153 -21.19 1.63 5.31
N GLU A 154 -21.89 2.72 5.48
CA GLU A 154 -23.07 3.03 4.65
C GLU A 154 -22.68 3.29 3.18
N LEU A 155 -21.52 3.87 2.95
CA LEU A 155 -21.03 4.24 1.62
C LEU A 155 -20.10 3.20 0.99
N TRP A 156 -19.55 2.32 1.82
CA TRP A 156 -18.58 1.33 1.37
C TRP A 156 -19.23 0.24 0.51
N ARG A 157 -18.50 -0.13 -0.54
CA ARG A 157 -18.80 -1.34 -1.32
C ARG A 157 -17.49 -2.05 -1.64
N PRO A 158 -17.41 -3.39 -1.50
CA PRO A 158 -16.22 -4.15 -1.89
C PRO A 158 -15.98 -4.02 -3.40
N SER A 159 -14.71 -4.14 -3.78
CA SER A 159 -14.36 -4.17 -5.21
C SER A 159 -14.83 -5.49 -5.83
N PRO A 160 -15.40 -5.45 -7.06
CA PRO A 160 -15.74 -6.69 -7.79
C PRO A 160 -14.50 -7.44 -8.32
N ARG A 161 -13.31 -6.82 -8.27
CA ARG A 161 -12.07 -7.43 -8.74
C ARG A 161 -11.54 -8.40 -7.69
N ALA A 162 -11.65 -9.70 -7.95
CA ALA A 162 -11.09 -10.73 -7.07
C ALA A 162 -9.56 -10.71 -7.06
N TYR A 163 -8.96 -11.02 -5.90
CA TYR A 163 -7.52 -11.20 -5.80
C TYR A 163 -7.08 -12.48 -6.52
N VAL A 164 -6.03 -12.35 -7.34
CA VAL A 164 -5.41 -13.47 -8.07
C VAL A 164 -4.00 -13.66 -7.53
N GLU A 165 -3.72 -14.82 -6.95
CA GLU A 165 -2.42 -15.10 -6.31
C GLU A 165 -1.26 -15.05 -7.32
N LYS A 166 -1.49 -15.61 -8.51
CA LYS A 166 -0.52 -15.62 -9.63
C LYS A 166 -1.18 -14.96 -10.84
N PRO A 167 -1.13 -13.62 -10.93
CA PRO A 167 -1.67 -12.93 -12.09
C PRO A 167 -0.90 -13.31 -13.36
N ALA A 168 -1.57 -13.27 -14.50
CA ALA A 168 -0.91 -13.35 -15.79
C ALA A 168 0.15 -12.25 -15.91
N GLY A 169 1.23 -12.52 -16.62
CA GLY A 169 2.24 -11.50 -16.91
C GLY A 169 1.65 -10.37 -17.75
N PRO A 170 2.31 -9.20 -17.80
CA PRO A 170 1.85 -8.10 -18.62
C PRO A 170 1.86 -8.48 -20.10
N GLU A 171 0.81 -8.12 -20.79
CA GLU A 171 0.74 -8.20 -22.26
C GLU A 171 1.27 -6.90 -22.85
N TYR A 172 2.12 -7.04 -23.87
CA TYR A 172 2.69 -5.92 -24.61
C TYR A 172 2.24 -5.94 -26.06
N PRO A 173 2.04 -4.79 -26.71
CA PRO A 173 1.76 -4.72 -28.14
C PRO A 173 2.78 -5.54 -28.95
N ALA A 174 2.33 -6.12 -30.06
CA ALA A 174 3.17 -7.01 -30.87
C ALA A 174 4.42 -6.34 -31.44
N HIS A 175 4.37 -5.02 -31.66
CA HIS A 175 5.48 -4.21 -32.19
C HIS A 175 6.50 -3.78 -31.13
N TRP A 176 6.22 -4.02 -29.83
CA TRP A 176 7.19 -3.72 -28.78
C TRP A 176 8.23 -4.83 -28.67
N GLU A 177 9.48 -4.44 -28.48
CA GLU A 177 10.52 -5.41 -28.12
C GLU A 177 10.38 -5.86 -26.67
N LYS A 178 10.52 -7.16 -26.43
CA LYS A 178 10.43 -7.75 -25.07
C LYS A 178 11.81 -8.13 -24.60
N ARG A 179 12.17 -7.73 -23.37
CA ARG A 179 13.44 -8.08 -22.72
C ARG A 179 13.21 -8.54 -21.29
N VAL A 180 14.00 -9.50 -20.86
CA VAL A 180 14.02 -9.94 -19.46
C VAL A 180 15.06 -9.14 -18.70
N VAL A 181 14.65 -8.58 -17.55
CA VAL A 181 15.57 -7.87 -16.65
C VAL A 181 16.38 -8.90 -15.84
N LYS A 182 17.70 -8.76 -15.85
CA LYS A 182 18.59 -9.61 -15.05
C LYS A 182 18.40 -9.37 -13.55
N ARG A 183 18.90 -10.27 -12.71
CA ARG A 183 18.85 -10.13 -11.24
C ARG A 183 19.50 -8.84 -10.72
N THR A 184 20.44 -8.29 -11.48
CA THR A 184 21.14 -7.03 -11.18
C THR A 184 20.39 -5.78 -11.61
N GLY A 185 19.15 -5.91 -12.12
CA GLY A 185 18.40 -4.78 -12.67
C GLY A 185 18.82 -4.33 -14.06
N LEU A 186 19.78 -5.02 -14.67
CA LEU A 186 20.26 -4.75 -16.03
C LEU A 186 19.44 -5.53 -17.07
N MET A 187 19.34 -5.00 -18.28
CA MET A 187 18.83 -5.73 -19.45
C MET A 187 19.75 -5.50 -20.66
N LYS A 188 19.76 -6.45 -21.60
CA LYS A 188 20.45 -6.29 -22.88
C LYS A 188 19.61 -5.41 -23.82
N TRP A 189 20.25 -4.38 -24.38
CA TRP A 189 19.63 -3.47 -25.34
C TRP A 189 20.68 -2.99 -26.37
N ARG A 190 20.38 -3.15 -27.69
CA ARG A 190 21.23 -2.68 -28.80
C ARG A 190 22.72 -2.99 -28.64
N GLY A 191 23.05 -4.21 -28.25
CA GLY A 191 24.43 -4.67 -28.08
C GLY A 191 25.12 -4.31 -26.76
N GLY A 192 24.47 -3.50 -25.92
CA GLY A 192 24.94 -3.10 -24.59
C GLY A 192 24.07 -3.61 -23.44
N GLU A 193 24.41 -3.18 -22.24
CA GLU A 193 23.59 -3.39 -21.04
C GLU A 193 23.10 -2.06 -20.53
N VAL A 194 21.80 -1.98 -20.24
CA VAL A 194 21.15 -0.81 -19.68
C VAL A 194 20.58 -1.16 -18.31
N TYR A 195 20.85 -0.34 -17.31
CA TYR A 195 20.22 -0.47 -15.99
C TYR A 195 18.78 0.04 -16.04
N VAL A 196 17.85 -0.79 -15.59
CA VAL A 196 16.42 -0.44 -15.52
C VAL A 196 15.99 -0.30 -14.08
N SER A 197 15.99 -1.40 -13.33
CA SER A 197 15.62 -1.41 -11.90
C SER A 197 15.79 -2.82 -11.30
N GLU A 198 16.38 -2.93 -10.13
CA GLU A 198 16.45 -4.22 -9.40
C GLU A 198 15.05 -4.77 -9.02
N PRO A 199 14.07 -3.97 -8.58
CA PRO A 199 12.72 -4.45 -8.35
C PRO A 199 12.04 -5.14 -9.54
N LEU A 200 12.52 -4.91 -10.78
CA LEU A 200 12.07 -5.59 -11.99
C LEU A 200 12.86 -6.87 -12.30
N ALA A 201 13.75 -7.31 -11.42
CA ALA A 201 14.55 -8.49 -11.63
C ALA A 201 13.70 -9.71 -12.02
N GLN A 202 14.09 -10.40 -13.13
CA GLN A 202 13.40 -11.56 -13.69
C GLN A 202 12.02 -11.24 -14.34
N GLU A 203 11.62 -9.99 -14.39
CA GLU A 203 10.40 -9.57 -15.10
C GLU A 203 10.69 -9.31 -16.57
N THR A 204 9.71 -9.59 -17.39
CA THR A 204 9.71 -9.18 -18.80
C THR A 204 9.19 -7.75 -18.91
N VAL A 205 9.93 -6.89 -19.58
CA VAL A 205 9.55 -5.51 -19.88
C VAL A 205 9.37 -5.32 -21.39
N GLY A 206 8.39 -4.54 -21.77
CA GLY A 206 8.18 -4.10 -23.16
C GLY A 206 8.92 -2.78 -23.39
N LEU A 207 9.51 -2.64 -24.55
CA LEU A 207 10.25 -1.46 -24.99
C LEU A 207 9.62 -0.90 -26.24
N GLU A 208 9.32 0.38 -26.20
CA GLU A 208 8.84 1.16 -27.33
C GLU A 208 9.88 2.23 -27.68
N GLU A 209 10.24 2.35 -28.94
CA GLU A 209 11.06 3.45 -29.41
C GLU A 209 10.16 4.67 -29.62
N ILE A 210 10.50 5.76 -28.96
CA ILE A 210 9.81 7.04 -29.11
C ILE A 210 10.80 7.97 -29.85
N ASP A 211 10.39 8.49 -31.00
CA ASP A 211 11.15 9.47 -31.80
C ASP A 211 11.30 10.82 -31.07
#